data_05c08b46bdbf1b2d27218f7c29e81be9
#
_entry.id   05c08b46bdbf1b2d27218f7c29e81be9
#
_cell.length_a   1.000
_cell.length_b   1.000
_cell.length_c   1.000
_cell.angle_alpha   90.00
_cell.angle_beta   90.00
_cell.angle_gamma   90.00
#
_symmetry.space_group_name_H-M   'P 1'
#
loop_
_entity.id
_entity.type
_entity.pdbx_description
1 polymer ?
#
loop_
_entity_poly.entity_id
_entity_poly.type
_entity_poly.pdbx_seq_one_letter_code
_entity_poly.pdbx_strand_id
1 'polypeptide(L)'
;MEPSAARGRAITQAEEETVQIIEDRVYAFSKDNPPCYTAQPGEVLQFNTLDCFSGRLTDETVTMKDMDFSYNITNPAAGPVYVEGAEVGDVLVVDIYDIQVADEGTIATDDHCGPLFEGTDYRTKKIKIEGGMADFNGVRFPINPMIGVIGTAPAEGAPADGFVGNYGGNMDNKLITKGTRLYFPVRVPGALLQMGDVHATMGDAELCGTGIEIAAQITVRVNVLKNFELHWPVLETFGPAGKWYVNASAQEYNEALVCASKEMQ
;
A
#
# COMPACT_ATOMS: atom_id res chain seq x y z
N MET A 1 14.89 -20.11 15.22
CA MET A 1 13.73 -19.27 15.60
C MET A 1 12.49 -20.10 15.34
N GLU A 2 11.71 -20.39 16.36
CA GLU A 2 10.42 -21.07 16.13
C GLU A 2 9.50 -20.11 15.35
N PRO A 3 8.79 -20.58 14.32
CA PRO A 3 7.84 -19.75 13.60
C PRO A 3 6.70 -19.39 14.58
N SER A 4 6.70 -18.13 14.99
CA SER A 4 5.65 -17.54 15.85
C SER A 4 4.27 -17.87 15.29
N ALA A 5 3.39 -18.36 16.16
CA ALA A 5 2.02 -18.79 15.87
C ALA A 5 1.04 -17.65 15.53
N ALA A 6 1.47 -16.68 14.73
CA ALA A 6 0.62 -15.63 14.16
C ALA A 6 0.03 -16.03 12.80
N ARG A 7 -0.34 -17.31 12.67
CA ARG A 7 -1.01 -17.80 11.47
C ARG A 7 -2.45 -17.28 11.44
N GLY A 8 -2.74 -16.31 10.59
CA GLY A 8 -4.10 -15.99 10.15
C GLY A 8 -5.16 -15.86 11.27
N ARG A 9 -4.79 -15.26 12.42
CA ARG A 9 -5.73 -15.02 13.50
C ARG A 9 -6.72 -13.96 13.05
N ALA A 10 -7.98 -14.30 12.94
CA ALA A 10 -9.04 -13.33 12.83
C ALA A 10 -8.98 -12.37 14.04
N ILE A 11 -9.29 -11.09 13.80
CA ILE A 11 -9.43 -10.11 14.87
C ILE A 11 -10.48 -10.61 15.84
N THR A 12 -10.22 -10.51 17.13
CA THR A 12 -11.22 -10.85 18.14
C THR A 12 -12.27 -9.75 18.24
N GLN A 13 -13.47 -10.06 18.67
CA GLN A 13 -14.55 -9.08 18.87
C GLN A 13 -14.13 -7.95 19.82
N ALA A 14 -13.28 -8.21 20.81
CA ALA A 14 -12.73 -7.19 21.70
C ALA A 14 -11.68 -6.29 21.01
N GLU A 15 -10.98 -6.79 20.01
CA GLU A 15 -10.05 -5.99 19.18
C GLU A 15 -10.84 -5.11 18.20
N GLU A 16 -11.98 -5.57 17.66
CA GLU A 16 -12.88 -4.77 16.80
C GLU A 16 -13.54 -3.59 17.55
N GLU A 17 -13.85 -3.74 18.83
CA GLU A 17 -14.48 -2.70 19.64
C GLU A 17 -13.54 -1.54 19.99
N THR A 18 -12.23 -1.67 19.79
CA THR A 18 -11.20 -0.69 20.18
C THR A 18 -10.28 -0.24 19.03
N VAL A 19 -10.63 -0.56 17.78
CA VAL A 19 -9.81 -0.20 16.62
C VAL A 19 -9.73 1.31 16.47
N GLN A 20 -8.51 1.86 16.50
CA GLN A 20 -8.27 3.26 16.19
C GLN A 20 -8.38 3.50 14.68
N ILE A 21 -9.19 4.48 14.30
CA ILE A 21 -9.39 4.87 12.90
C ILE A 21 -8.41 5.99 12.53
N ILE A 22 -7.72 5.81 11.42
CA ILE A 22 -6.74 6.75 10.84
C ILE A 22 -7.32 7.28 9.52
N GLU A 23 -7.55 8.61 9.47
CA GLU A 23 -8.18 9.28 8.32
C GLU A 23 -7.39 10.50 7.81
N ASP A 24 -6.45 11.03 8.63
CA ASP A 24 -5.55 12.08 8.19
C ASP A 24 -4.74 11.59 6.99
N ARG A 25 -4.40 12.51 6.07
CA ARG A 25 -3.76 12.15 4.81
C ARG A 25 -2.56 13.01 4.52
N VAL A 26 -1.58 12.38 3.91
CA VAL A 26 -0.38 13.02 3.37
C VAL A 26 -0.21 12.57 1.92
N TYR A 27 0.69 13.26 1.18
CA TYR A 27 0.97 13.01 -0.24
C TYR A 27 2.47 12.77 -0.48
N ALA A 28 3.23 12.60 0.60
CA ALA A 28 4.65 12.31 0.54
C ALA A 28 5.11 11.56 1.79
N PHE A 29 6.08 10.70 1.65
CA PHE A 29 6.79 10.06 2.76
C PHE A 29 7.85 11.03 3.28
N SER A 30 7.64 11.59 4.48
CA SER A 30 8.58 12.56 5.06
C SER A 30 8.70 12.39 6.58
N LYS A 31 9.92 12.50 7.08
CA LYS A 31 10.19 12.58 8.52
C LYS A 31 9.62 13.83 9.18
N ASP A 32 9.30 14.85 8.37
CA ASP A 32 8.78 16.13 8.84
C ASP A 32 7.23 16.15 8.88
N ASN A 33 6.57 15.09 8.40
CA ASN A 33 5.13 14.95 8.54
C ASN A 33 4.77 14.74 10.02
N PRO A 34 3.91 15.58 10.62
CA PRO A 34 3.45 15.35 11.97
C PRO A 34 2.62 14.07 12.05
N PRO A 35 2.88 13.17 13.00
CA PRO A 35 2.05 11.99 13.17
C PRO A 35 0.63 12.38 13.62
N CYS A 36 -0.38 11.76 12.98
CA CYS A 36 -1.78 11.94 13.37
C CYS A 36 -2.18 11.05 14.56
N TYR A 37 -1.41 9.99 14.81
CA TYR A 37 -1.63 9.07 15.92
C TYR A 37 -0.32 8.43 16.37
N THR A 38 -0.27 8.03 17.67
CA THR A 38 0.83 7.22 18.23
C THR A 38 0.31 5.87 18.67
N ALA A 39 0.72 4.82 17.96
CA ALA A 39 0.32 3.46 18.21
C ALA A 39 1.31 2.70 19.10
N GLN A 40 0.79 1.75 19.89
CA GLN A 40 1.61 0.83 20.65
C GLN A 40 1.94 -0.44 19.82
N PRO A 41 3.12 -1.07 20.03
CA PRO A 41 3.39 -2.39 19.45
C PRO A 41 2.30 -3.41 19.82
N GLY A 42 1.76 -4.13 18.84
CA GLY A 42 0.66 -5.07 18.99
C GLY A 42 -0.72 -4.48 18.76
N GLU A 43 -0.84 -3.16 18.61
CA GLU A 43 -2.11 -2.47 18.40
C GLU A 43 -2.68 -2.74 17.00
N VAL A 44 -4.02 -2.82 16.93
CA VAL A 44 -4.77 -2.96 15.68
C VAL A 44 -5.32 -1.61 15.28
N LEU A 45 -5.08 -1.23 14.04
CA LEU A 45 -5.46 0.06 13.45
C LEU A 45 -6.29 -0.17 12.19
N GLN A 46 -7.21 0.76 11.90
CA GLN A 46 -7.94 0.82 10.65
C GLN A 46 -7.58 2.10 9.89
N PHE A 47 -7.05 1.97 8.70
CA PHE A 47 -6.75 3.09 7.81
C PHE A 47 -7.88 3.23 6.80
N ASN A 48 -8.56 4.39 6.81
CA ASN A 48 -9.59 4.74 5.85
C ASN A 48 -8.95 5.53 4.70
N THR A 49 -8.88 4.92 3.51
CA THR A 49 -8.20 5.49 2.34
C THR A 49 -9.19 6.01 1.31
N LEU A 50 -8.76 6.99 0.52
CA LEU A 50 -9.40 7.35 -0.74
C LEU A 50 -8.79 6.54 -1.88
N ASP A 51 -9.41 6.62 -3.08
CA ASP A 51 -8.74 6.17 -4.31
C ASP A 51 -7.54 7.08 -4.65
N CYS A 52 -6.67 6.65 -5.56
CA CYS A 52 -5.47 7.40 -5.94
C CYS A 52 -5.78 8.78 -6.51
N PHE A 53 -6.99 9.00 -7.02
CA PHE A 53 -7.46 10.27 -7.57
C PHE A 53 -8.09 11.19 -6.52
N SER A 54 -8.15 10.78 -5.24
CA SER A 54 -8.85 11.50 -4.17
C SER A 54 -10.35 11.73 -4.46
N GLY A 55 -11.00 10.79 -5.14
CA GLY A 55 -12.41 10.87 -5.52
C GLY A 55 -12.73 11.89 -6.62
N ARG A 56 -11.74 12.43 -7.31
CA ARG A 56 -11.92 13.50 -8.30
C ARG A 56 -12.43 13.00 -9.67
N LEU A 57 -12.23 11.75 -10.02
CA LEU A 57 -12.84 11.13 -11.19
C LEU A 57 -14.25 10.66 -10.84
N THR A 58 -15.19 11.61 -10.81
CA THR A 58 -16.56 11.40 -10.30
C THR A 58 -17.42 10.53 -11.22
N ASP A 59 -17.16 10.60 -12.52
CA ASP A 59 -17.90 9.84 -13.54
C ASP A 59 -17.02 9.60 -14.79
N GLU A 60 -17.53 8.86 -15.78
CA GLU A 60 -16.78 8.49 -16.98
C GLU A 60 -16.55 9.65 -17.98
N THR A 61 -17.11 10.82 -17.74
CA THR A 61 -16.90 12.02 -18.57
C THR A 61 -15.73 12.87 -18.07
N VAL A 62 -15.35 12.71 -16.80
CA VAL A 62 -14.17 13.36 -16.19
C VAL A 62 -12.96 12.46 -16.36
N THR A 63 -11.91 12.98 -16.98
CA THR A 63 -10.68 12.23 -17.27
C THR A 63 -9.48 12.81 -16.53
N MET A 64 -8.36 12.09 -16.50
CA MET A 64 -7.11 12.61 -15.92
C MET A 64 -6.64 13.89 -16.60
N LYS A 65 -7.04 14.13 -17.86
CA LYS A 65 -6.75 15.39 -18.59
C LYS A 65 -7.44 16.60 -17.94
N ASP A 66 -8.58 16.39 -17.29
CA ASP A 66 -9.36 17.44 -16.64
C ASP A 66 -8.85 17.74 -15.22
N MET A 67 -7.88 16.95 -14.75
CA MET A 67 -7.27 17.09 -13.45
C MET A 67 -5.91 17.80 -13.56
N ASP A 68 -5.59 18.62 -12.57
CA ASP A 68 -4.21 19.00 -12.31
C ASP A 68 -3.53 17.76 -11.66
N PHE A 69 -2.98 16.90 -12.52
CA PHE A 69 -2.34 15.66 -12.11
C PHE A 69 -0.89 15.94 -11.70
N SER A 70 -0.69 16.25 -10.45
CA SER A 70 0.65 16.35 -9.88
C SER A 70 0.83 15.29 -8.79
N TYR A 71 2.03 14.74 -8.67
CA TYR A 71 2.38 13.80 -7.60
C TYR A 71 2.14 14.34 -6.18
N ASN A 72 1.93 15.65 -6.04
CA ASN A 72 1.64 16.27 -4.75
C ASN A 72 0.16 16.16 -4.33
N ILE A 73 -0.70 15.64 -5.19
CA ILE A 73 -2.15 15.54 -4.95
C ILE A 73 -2.75 14.21 -5.43
N THR A 74 -1.92 13.26 -5.81
CA THR A 74 -2.29 11.89 -6.18
C THR A 74 -1.79 10.90 -5.14
N ASN A 75 -2.39 9.74 -5.10
CA ASN A 75 -2.05 8.65 -4.18
C ASN A 75 -2.06 9.09 -2.71
N PRO A 76 -3.17 9.70 -2.20
CA PRO A 76 -3.24 10.10 -0.80
C PRO A 76 -3.06 8.90 0.12
N ALA A 77 -2.07 8.95 1.00
CA ALA A 77 -1.84 7.92 2.01
C ALA A 77 -2.43 8.34 3.36
N ALA A 78 -3.21 7.47 3.98
CA ALA A 78 -3.70 7.66 5.33
C ALA A 78 -2.56 7.49 6.34
N GLY A 79 -2.47 8.39 7.34
CA GLY A 79 -1.38 8.47 8.29
C GLY A 79 -0.75 9.86 8.31
N PRO A 80 0.53 10.00 8.75
CA PRO A 80 1.37 8.92 9.25
C PRO A 80 1.09 8.56 10.72
N VAL A 81 1.31 7.31 11.05
CA VAL A 81 1.23 6.80 12.42
C VAL A 81 2.64 6.62 12.99
N TYR A 82 2.87 7.22 14.15
CA TYR A 82 4.08 6.98 14.95
C TYR A 82 3.91 5.67 15.72
N VAL A 83 4.84 4.74 15.61
CA VAL A 83 4.82 3.49 16.39
C VAL A 83 5.80 3.61 17.56
N GLU A 84 5.27 3.56 18.79
CA GLU A 84 6.05 3.72 20.00
C GLU A 84 7.17 2.69 20.11
N GLY A 85 8.37 3.15 20.48
CA GLY A 85 9.54 2.29 20.62
C GLY A 85 10.18 1.82 19.31
N ALA A 86 9.67 2.21 18.14
CA ALA A 86 10.36 1.97 16.88
C ALA A 86 11.54 2.95 16.73
N GLU A 87 12.75 2.43 16.75
CA GLU A 87 13.98 3.20 16.66
C GLU A 87 14.71 2.93 15.33
N VAL A 88 15.56 3.86 14.94
CA VAL A 88 16.37 3.68 13.71
C VAL A 88 17.20 2.40 13.80
N GLY A 89 17.10 1.55 12.78
CA GLY A 89 17.75 0.24 12.70
C GLY A 89 16.87 -0.93 13.16
N ASP A 90 15.67 -0.64 13.70
CA ASP A 90 14.66 -1.67 13.94
C ASP A 90 13.92 -2.02 12.64
N VAL A 91 13.00 -2.97 12.75
CA VAL A 91 12.07 -3.34 11.68
C VAL A 91 10.64 -3.15 12.16
N LEU A 92 9.88 -2.32 11.44
CA LEU A 92 8.43 -2.24 11.62
C LEU A 92 7.78 -3.46 10.96
N VAL A 93 6.90 -4.13 11.69
CA VAL A 93 6.12 -5.28 11.22
C VAL A 93 4.66 -4.87 11.06
N VAL A 94 4.09 -5.12 9.89
CA VAL A 94 2.68 -4.81 9.60
C VAL A 94 1.98 -6.08 9.13
N ASP A 95 1.06 -6.60 9.97
CA ASP A 95 0.17 -7.70 9.61
C ASP A 95 -1.09 -7.14 8.94
N ILE A 96 -1.40 -7.52 7.72
CA ILE A 96 -2.61 -7.11 7.00
C ILE A 96 -3.73 -8.09 7.35
N TYR A 97 -4.71 -7.64 8.13
CA TYR A 97 -5.83 -8.48 8.58
C TYR A 97 -7.00 -8.48 7.62
N ASP A 98 -7.36 -7.30 7.10
CA ASP A 98 -8.48 -7.15 6.17
C ASP A 98 -8.31 -5.93 5.27
N ILE A 99 -8.93 -5.99 4.09
CA ILE A 99 -9.06 -4.88 3.15
C ILE A 99 -10.49 -4.90 2.63
N GLN A 100 -11.31 -3.95 3.12
CA GLN A 100 -12.70 -3.79 2.70
C GLN A 100 -12.76 -2.63 1.71
N VAL A 101 -13.13 -2.93 0.47
CA VAL A 101 -13.23 -1.94 -0.59
C VAL A 101 -14.65 -1.40 -0.74
N ALA A 102 -14.77 -0.20 -1.31
CA ALA A 102 -16.06 0.40 -1.66
C ALA A 102 -16.79 -0.41 -2.76
N ASP A 103 -18.04 -0.04 -3.05
CA ASP A 103 -18.88 -0.73 -4.04
C ASP A 103 -18.59 -0.31 -5.50
N GLU A 104 -17.75 0.71 -5.69
CA GLU A 104 -17.36 1.21 -6.99
C GLU A 104 -15.90 1.68 -6.98
N GLY A 105 -15.14 1.23 -7.96
CA GLY A 105 -13.79 1.68 -8.24
C GLY A 105 -13.68 2.36 -9.61
N THR A 106 -12.47 2.82 -9.93
CA THR A 106 -12.18 3.58 -11.16
C THR A 106 -10.95 3.01 -11.84
N ILE A 107 -11.03 2.81 -13.15
CA ILE A 107 -9.86 2.63 -14.02
C ILE A 107 -9.74 3.89 -14.85
N ALA A 108 -8.53 4.43 -14.96
CA ALA A 108 -8.25 5.57 -15.82
C ALA A 108 -7.03 5.30 -16.69
N THR A 109 -7.01 5.88 -17.87
CA THR A 109 -5.87 5.82 -18.79
C THR A 109 -5.50 7.21 -19.25
N ASP A 110 -4.23 7.41 -19.55
CA ASP A 110 -3.70 8.61 -20.17
C ASP A 110 -2.63 8.28 -21.21
N ASP A 111 -2.07 9.30 -21.86
CA ASP A 111 -1.05 9.14 -22.89
C ASP A 111 0.39 9.23 -22.34
N HIS A 112 0.57 9.15 -21.01
CA HIS A 112 1.87 9.32 -20.34
C HIS A 112 2.15 8.30 -19.24
N CYS A 113 1.15 7.49 -18.83
CA CYS A 113 1.25 6.59 -17.69
C CYS A 113 1.19 5.12 -18.10
N GLY A 114 2.02 4.30 -17.42
CA GLY A 114 2.13 2.87 -17.66
C GLY A 114 2.95 2.50 -18.90
N PRO A 115 3.42 1.26 -19.00
CA PRO A 115 4.28 0.81 -20.09
C PRO A 115 3.60 0.73 -21.47
N LEU A 116 2.27 0.83 -21.54
CA LEU A 116 1.49 0.81 -22.78
C LEU A 116 0.82 2.15 -23.11
N PHE A 117 1.38 3.26 -22.63
CA PHE A 117 0.80 4.60 -22.82
C PHE A 117 0.77 5.05 -24.29
N GLU A 118 1.69 4.59 -25.15
CA GLU A 118 1.74 4.98 -26.56
C GLU A 118 0.46 4.57 -27.29
N GLY A 119 -0.29 5.54 -27.77
CA GLY A 119 -1.56 5.34 -28.47
C GLY A 119 -2.76 5.09 -27.54
N THR A 120 -2.59 5.33 -26.24
CA THR A 120 -3.68 5.28 -25.27
C THR A 120 -4.33 6.67 -25.17
N ASP A 121 -5.67 6.69 -25.19
CA ASP A 121 -6.46 7.90 -25.00
C ASP A 121 -6.76 8.11 -23.51
N TYR A 122 -7.07 9.36 -23.12
CA TYR A 122 -7.65 9.67 -21.83
C TYR A 122 -9.06 9.09 -21.72
N ARG A 123 -9.21 8.12 -20.83
CA ARG A 123 -10.50 7.47 -20.53
C ARG A 123 -10.64 7.22 -19.06
N THR A 124 -11.87 7.29 -18.57
CA THR A 124 -12.27 6.90 -17.23
C THR A 124 -13.35 5.85 -17.32
N LYS A 125 -13.25 4.80 -16.53
CA LYS A 125 -14.23 3.74 -16.43
C LYS A 125 -14.57 3.48 -14.97
N LYS A 126 -15.85 3.59 -14.63
CA LYS A 126 -16.37 3.22 -13.31
C LYS A 126 -16.67 1.72 -13.28
N ILE A 127 -16.16 1.04 -12.26
CA ILE A 127 -16.23 -0.42 -12.11
C ILE A 127 -17.05 -0.74 -10.87
N LYS A 128 -18.19 -1.37 -11.04
CA LYS A 128 -19.01 -1.86 -9.92
C LYS A 128 -18.37 -3.08 -9.28
N ILE A 129 -18.38 -3.08 -7.95
CA ILE A 129 -17.95 -4.21 -7.12
C ILE A 129 -19.19 -4.76 -6.40
N GLU A 130 -19.54 -5.99 -6.66
CA GLU A 130 -20.70 -6.65 -6.04
C GLU A 130 -20.39 -8.10 -5.72
N GLY A 131 -20.56 -8.50 -4.46
CA GLY A 131 -20.33 -9.86 -4.01
C GLY A 131 -18.91 -10.37 -4.24
N GLY A 132 -17.90 -9.48 -4.13
CA GLY A 132 -16.51 -9.81 -4.37
C GLY A 132 -16.14 -9.97 -5.86
N MET A 133 -16.98 -9.46 -6.76
CA MET A 133 -16.78 -9.51 -8.21
C MET A 133 -16.76 -8.09 -8.78
N ALA A 134 -15.82 -7.83 -9.69
CA ALA A 134 -15.81 -6.64 -10.54
C ALA A 134 -16.55 -6.91 -11.85
N ASP A 135 -17.21 -5.91 -12.41
CA ASP A 135 -17.83 -5.98 -13.75
C ASP A 135 -17.19 -4.93 -14.68
N PHE A 136 -16.44 -5.40 -15.65
CA PHE A 136 -15.85 -4.59 -16.70
C PHE A 136 -16.54 -4.87 -18.03
N ASN A 137 -17.48 -4.02 -18.42
CA ASN A 137 -18.23 -4.14 -19.68
C ASN A 137 -18.89 -5.52 -19.91
N GLY A 138 -19.48 -6.09 -18.82
CA GLY A 138 -20.12 -7.42 -18.87
C GLY A 138 -19.16 -8.59 -18.66
N VAL A 139 -17.87 -8.34 -18.52
CA VAL A 139 -16.89 -9.36 -18.11
C VAL A 139 -16.77 -9.32 -16.60
N ARG A 140 -17.22 -10.36 -15.91
CA ARG A 140 -17.16 -10.48 -14.46
C ARG A 140 -15.98 -11.33 -14.01
N PHE A 141 -15.22 -10.84 -13.04
CA PHE A 141 -14.06 -11.54 -12.46
C PHE A 141 -13.96 -11.24 -10.97
N PRO A 142 -13.37 -12.17 -10.18
CA PRO A 142 -13.20 -11.96 -8.75
C PRO A 142 -12.19 -10.84 -8.50
N ILE A 143 -12.45 -10.04 -7.45
CA ILE A 143 -11.48 -9.07 -6.95
C ILE A 143 -10.45 -9.76 -6.06
N ASN A 144 -9.27 -9.14 -5.95
CA ASN A 144 -8.24 -9.47 -4.98
C ASN A 144 -7.65 -8.17 -4.43
N PRO A 145 -8.31 -7.56 -3.43
CA PRO A 145 -7.89 -6.27 -2.90
C PRO A 145 -6.45 -6.28 -2.43
N MET A 146 -5.70 -5.25 -2.82
CA MET A 146 -4.30 -5.09 -2.46
C MET A 146 -3.97 -3.62 -2.18
N ILE A 147 -2.87 -3.37 -1.48
CA ILE A 147 -2.39 -2.03 -1.13
C ILE A 147 -1.26 -1.66 -2.10
N GLY A 148 -1.44 -0.62 -2.92
CA GLY A 148 -0.42 -0.11 -3.82
C GLY A 148 0.65 0.68 -3.05
N VAL A 149 0.21 1.67 -2.28
CA VAL A 149 1.09 2.53 -1.47
C VAL A 149 1.09 2.09 -0.02
N ILE A 150 2.23 1.65 0.49
CA ILE A 150 2.48 1.45 1.94
C ILE A 150 3.96 1.60 2.25
N GLY A 151 4.30 2.33 3.32
CA GLY A 151 5.69 2.50 3.70
C GLY A 151 5.88 3.33 4.95
N THR A 152 7.15 3.61 5.24
CA THR A 152 7.64 4.40 6.37
C THR A 152 8.38 5.64 5.90
N ALA A 153 8.63 6.62 6.77
CA ALA A 153 9.37 7.80 6.35
C ALA A 153 10.86 7.46 6.09
N PRO A 154 11.43 7.94 4.97
CA PRO A 154 12.86 7.83 4.70
C PRO A 154 13.67 8.74 5.64
N ALA A 155 14.97 8.43 5.83
CA ALA A 155 15.88 9.25 6.64
C ALA A 155 16.06 10.66 6.07
N GLU A 156 16.02 10.79 4.75
CA GLU A 156 16.21 12.04 4.02
C GLU A 156 15.24 12.18 2.87
N GLY A 157 14.92 13.42 2.51
CA GLY A 157 14.00 13.73 1.43
C GLY A 157 12.53 13.62 1.84
N ALA A 158 11.67 13.86 0.86
CA ALA A 158 10.22 13.76 0.96
C ALA A 158 9.64 13.27 -0.36
N PRO A 159 9.91 12.00 -0.77
CA PRO A 159 9.35 11.46 -1.99
C PRO A 159 7.83 11.46 -1.94
N ALA A 160 7.19 11.89 -3.02
CA ALA A 160 5.74 11.83 -3.15
C ALA A 160 5.24 10.37 -3.09
N ASP A 161 4.00 10.17 -2.66
CA ASP A 161 3.42 8.84 -2.42
C ASP A 161 3.35 7.97 -3.69
N GLY A 162 3.35 8.55 -4.88
CA GLY A 162 3.45 7.83 -6.15
C GLY A 162 4.84 7.25 -6.49
N PHE A 163 5.84 7.40 -5.62
CA PHE A 163 7.18 6.83 -5.84
C PHE A 163 7.45 5.66 -4.90
N VAL A 164 8.32 4.75 -5.36
CA VAL A 164 8.78 3.57 -4.62
C VAL A 164 10.24 3.71 -4.23
N GLY A 165 10.61 3.16 -3.08
CA GLY A 165 11.99 3.16 -2.60
C GLY A 165 12.24 2.13 -1.49
N ASN A 166 13.39 2.26 -0.86
CA ASN A 166 13.76 1.37 0.25
C ASN A 166 13.00 1.65 1.57
N TYR A 167 12.07 2.58 1.54
CA TYR A 167 11.10 2.90 2.58
C TYR A 167 9.72 2.27 2.32
N GLY A 168 9.52 1.60 1.20
CA GLY A 168 8.24 1.17 0.65
C GLY A 168 7.74 2.17 -0.40
N GLY A 169 6.58 2.74 -0.19
CA GLY A 169 5.92 3.66 -1.12
C GLY A 169 5.02 2.93 -2.11
N ASN A 170 4.95 3.40 -3.33
CA ASN A 170 4.11 2.85 -4.39
C ASN A 170 4.74 1.57 -4.97
N MET A 171 4.59 0.46 -4.25
CA MET A 171 5.19 -0.82 -4.62
C MET A 171 4.37 -1.59 -5.65
N ASP A 172 3.08 -1.33 -5.76
CA ASP A 172 2.13 -1.99 -6.68
C ASP A 172 2.35 -3.50 -6.79
N ASN A 173 2.54 -4.11 -5.64
CA ASN A 173 2.75 -5.55 -5.54
C ASN A 173 1.46 -6.23 -5.09
N LYS A 174 0.78 -6.93 -6.01
CA LYS A 174 -0.50 -7.62 -5.76
C LYS A 174 -0.46 -8.66 -4.64
N LEU A 175 0.72 -9.01 -4.13
CA LEU A 175 0.88 -9.89 -2.97
C LEU A 175 0.70 -9.14 -1.64
N ILE A 176 0.67 -7.79 -1.65
CA ILE A 176 0.40 -6.97 -0.47
C ILE A 176 -1.12 -6.95 -0.23
N THR A 177 -1.64 -8.04 0.27
CA THR A 177 -3.07 -8.30 0.43
C THR A 177 -3.40 -8.88 1.80
N LYS A 178 -4.68 -9.06 2.07
CA LYS A 178 -5.18 -9.70 3.30
C LYS A 178 -4.47 -11.01 3.61
N GLY A 179 -4.05 -11.16 4.86
CA GLY A 179 -3.41 -12.37 5.37
C GLY A 179 -1.91 -12.44 5.09
N THR A 180 -1.29 -11.35 4.67
CA THR A 180 0.16 -11.23 4.49
C THR A 180 0.78 -10.31 5.53
N ARG A 181 2.09 -10.29 5.62
CA ARG A 181 2.86 -9.47 6.54
C ARG A 181 3.97 -8.73 5.80
N LEU A 182 4.13 -7.45 6.12
CA LEU A 182 5.24 -6.63 5.65
C LEU A 182 6.21 -6.32 6.77
N TYR A 183 7.46 -6.20 6.39
CA TYR A 183 8.57 -5.79 7.22
C TYR A 183 9.24 -4.58 6.58
N PHE A 184 9.32 -3.47 7.29
CA PHE A 184 9.93 -2.23 6.81
C PHE A 184 11.15 -1.87 7.67
N PRO A 185 12.28 -1.50 7.05
CA PRO A 185 13.39 -0.93 7.80
C PRO A 185 12.98 0.41 8.42
N VAL A 186 13.18 0.56 9.72
CA VAL A 186 12.91 1.83 10.43
C VAL A 186 14.09 2.77 10.22
N ARG A 187 13.84 3.93 9.60
CA ARG A 187 14.86 4.94 9.26
C ARG A 187 14.74 6.23 10.05
N VAL A 188 13.60 6.42 10.69
CA VAL A 188 13.33 7.55 11.60
C VAL A 188 12.61 7.04 12.83
N PRO A 189 12.72 7.72 13.99
CA PRO A 189 11.98 7.34 15.19
C PRO A 189 10.47 7.24 14.91
N GLY A 190 9.84 6.18 15.40
CA GLY A 190 8.42 5.92 15.21
C GLY A 190 8.04 5.41 13.81
N ALA A 191 8.99 5.21 12.91
CA ALA A 191 8.81 4.74 11.54
C ALA A 191 7.91 5.63 10.67
N LEU A 192 6.84 6.25 11.21
CA LEU A 192 5.85 7.08 10.52
C LEU A 192 5.16 6.30 9.38
N LEU A 193 4.39 5.27 9.77
CA LEU A 193 3.66 4.40 8.86
C LEU A 193 2.50 5.14 8.18
N GLN A 194 2.42 5.04 6.85
CA GLN A 194 1.29 5.51 6.06
C GLN A 194 0.96 4.54 4.93
N MET A 195 -0.31 4.53 4.49
CA MET A 195 -0.77 3.64 3.40
C MET A 195 -1.99 4.20 2.68
N GLY A 196 -2.14 3.84 1.42
CA GLY A 196 -3.23 4.26 0.55
C GLY A 196 -3.21 3.52 -0.77
N ASP A 197 -3.83 4.12 -1.79
CA ASP A 197 -3.77 3.61 -3.16
C ASP A 197 -4.16 2.13 -3.22
N VAL A 198 -5.38 1.84 -2.76
CA VAL A 198 -5.91 0.47 -2.77
C VAL A 198 -6.51 0.15 -4.12
N HIS A 199 -6.17 -1.02 -4.64
CA HIS A 199 -6.80 -1.55 -5.83
C HIS A 199 -7.74 -2.69 -5.46
N ALA A 200 -8.97 -2.70 -5.99
CA ALA A 200 -9.87 -3.85 -5.86
C ALA A 200 -9.26 -5.10 -6.50
N THR A 201 -8.50 -4.91 -7.58
CA THR A 201 -7.58 -5.88 -8.18
C THR A 201 -6.67 -5.17 -9.18
N MET A 202 -5.53 -5.78 -9.47
CA MET A 202 -4.52 -5.25 -10.40
C MET A 202 -3.85 -6.40 -11.16
N GLY A 203 -3.56 -6.20 -12.43
CA GLY A 203 -2.68 -7.08 -13.20
C GLY A 203 -1.20 -6.81 -12.92
N ASP A 204 -0.33 -7.78 -13.18
CA ASP A 204 1.12 -7.57 -13.07
C ASP A 204 1.58 -6.44 -13.99
N ALA A 205 2.51 -5.62 -13.49
CA ALA A 205 3.11 -4.48 -14.18
C ALA A 205 2.17 -3.30 -14.47
N GLU A 206 0.90 -3.35 -14.05
CA GLU A 206 -0.04 -2.23 -14.14
C GLU A 206 0.02 -1.51 -15.50
N LEU A 207 -0.16 -2.28 -16.59
CA LEU A 207 0.19 -1.88 -17.96
C LEU A 207 -0.45 -0.58 -18.45
N CYS A 208 -1.59 -0.20 -17.88
CA CYS A 208 -2.31 1.04 -18.21
C CYS A 208 -2.05 2.16 -17.18
N GLY A 209 -1.19 1.93 -16.19
CA GLY A 209 -0.88 2.87 -15.13
C GLY A 209 -1.91 2.99 -14.01
N THR A 210 -2.97 2.16 -14.03
CA THR A 210 -3.92 2.03 -12.93
C THR A 210 -4.39 0.58 -12.75
N GLY A 211 -4.65 0.19 -11.49
CA GLY A 211 -5.48 -0.95 -11.16
C GLY A 211 -6.97 -0.60 -11.24
N ILE A 212 -7.83 -1.29 -10.49
CA ILE A 212 -9.16 -0.79 -10.15
C ILE A 212 -9.00 0.03 -8.87
N GLU A 213 -8.76 1.32 -9.04
CA GLU A 213 -8.54 2.30 -7.98
C GLU A 213 -9.79 2.46 -7.13
N ILE A 214 -9.66 2.32 -5.81
CA ILE A 214 -10.83 2.26 -4.96
C ILE A 214 -10.55 2.75 -3.53
N ALA A 215 -11.52 3.44 -2.95
CA ALA A 215 -11.48 3.75 -1.52
C ALA A 215 -11.64 2.47 -0.68
N ALA A 216 -10.96 2.39 0.45
CA ALA A 216 -10.97 1.19 1.28
C ALA A 216 -10.80 1.48 2.78
N GLN A 217 -11.14 0.45 3.57
CA GLN A 217 -10.80 0.34 4.98
C GLN A 217 -9.79 -0.81 5.13
N ILE A 218 -8.58 -0.47 5.56
CA ILE A 218 -7.48 -1.42 5.72
C ILE A 218 -7.28 -1.66 7.21
N THR A 219 -7.45 -2.89 7.66
CA THR A 219 -7.18 -3.27 9.05
C THR A 219 -5.83 -3.94 9.16
N VAL A 220 -4.94 -3.39 9.98
CA VAL A 220 -3.60 -3.91 10.21
C VAL A 220 -3.27 -3.99 11.69
N ARG A 221 -2.32 -4.85 12.05
CA ARG A 221 -1.64 -4.79 13.32
C ARG A 221 -0.20 -4.38 13.11
N VAL A 222 0.27 -3.41 13.91
CA VAL A 222 1.66 -2.94 13.91
C VAL A 222 2.46 -3.60 15.02
N ASN A 223 3.75 -3.86 14.76
CA ASN A 223 4.69 -4.37 15.76
C ASN A 223 6.11 -3.90 15.45
N VAL A 224 7.02 -4.07 16.40
CA VAL A 224 8.44 -3.72 16.23
C VAL A 224 9.30 -4.95 16.48
N LEU A 225 10.18 -5.27 15.53
CA LEU A 225 11.19 -6.31 15.66
C LEU A 225 12.55 -5.66 15.91
N LYS A 226 13.14 -5.97 17.07
CA LYS A 226 14.45 -5.48 17.49
C LYS A 226 15.58 -6.42 17.07
N ASN A 227 16.77 -5.87 16.87
CA ASN A 227 17.97 -6.66 16.55
C ASN A 227 17.84 -7.49 15.26
N PHE A 228 17.18 -6.94 14.27
CA PHE A 228 17.04 -7.51 12.94
C PHE A 228 17.33 -6.41 11.90
N GLU A 229 18.20 -6.69 10.94
CA GLU A 229 18.61 -5.71 9.94
C GLU A 229 17.90 -5.96 8.61
N LEU A 230 17.29 -4.92 8.09
CA LEU A 230 16.71 -4.89 6.74
C LEU A 230 17.10 -3.58 6.04
N HIS A 231 17.30 -3.67 4.73
CA HIS A 231 17.59 -2.52 3.89
C HIS A 231 16.42 -2.19 2.93
N TRP A 232 15.62 -3.20 2.59
CA TRP A 232 14.46 -3.12 1.72
C TRP A 232 13.22 -3.72 2.38
N PRO A 233 12.01 -3.29 1.98
CA PRO A 233 10.79 -3.94 2.46
C PRO A 233 10.73 -5.41 2.05
N VAL A 234 10.28 -6.23 2.98
CA VAL A 234 10.10 -7.68 2.78
C VAL A 234 8.65 -8.04 3.04
N LEU A 235 8.08 -8.86 2.17
CA LEU A 235 6.74 -9.42 2.30
C LEU A 235 6.83 -10.91 2.66
N GLU A 236 6.01 -11.33 3.61
CA GLU A 236 5.82 -12.73 3.98
C GLU A 236 4.39 -13.17 3.68
N THR A 237 4.25 -14.29 2.97
CA THR A 237 2.97 -14.98 2.78
C THR A 237 2.94 -16.23 3.62
N PHE A 238 1.75 -16.66 4.06
CA PHE A 238 1.60 -17.78 4.98
C PHE A 238 0.92 -18.99 4.32
N GLY A 239 0.90 -20.13 5.04
CA GLY A 239 0.33 -21.38 4.60
C GLY A 239 1.36 -22.40 4.13
N PRO A 240 0.94 -23.53 3.53
CA PRO A 240 1.85 -24.61 3.13
C PRO A 240 2.88 -24.20 2.06
N ALA A 241 2.56 -23.16 1.29
CA ALA A 241 3.43 -22.58 0.26
C ALA A 241 3.90 -21.18 0.62
N GLY A 242 3.95 -20.84 1.92
CA GLY A 242 4.41 -19.54 2.39
C GLY A 242 5.82 -19.21 1.87
N LYS A 243 6.01 -17.95 1.49
CA LYS A 243 7.25 -17.46 0.87
C LYS A 243 7.60 -16.08 1.40
N TRP A 244 8.86 -15.74 1.24
CA TRP A 244 9.40 -14.41 1.47
C TRP A 244 9.69 -13.75 0.12
N TYR A 245 9.37 -12.46 0.01
CA TYR A 245 9.58 -11.66 -1.20
C TYR A 245 10.25 -10.35 -0.79
N VAL A 246 11.34 -9.99 -1.45
CA VAL A 246 11.98 -8.68 -1.28
C VAL A 246 11.37 -7.71 -2.29
N ASN A 247 10.97 -6.53 -1.83
CA ASN A 247 10.51 -5.44 -2.68
C ASN A 247 11.66 -4.44 -2.84
N ALA A 248 12.45 -4.60 -3.90
CA ALA A 248 13.54 -3.69 -4.24
C ALA A 248 13.27 -2.98 -5.55
N SER A 249 13.69 -1.73 -5.65
CA SER A 249 13.52 -0.88 -6.83
C SER A 249 14.83 -0.18 -7.21
N ALA A 250 15.02 0.06 -8.49
CA ALA A 250 16.08 0.88 -9.07
C ALA A 250 15.65 1.33 -10.46
N GLN A 251 16.38 2.30 -11.06
CA GLN A 251 16.12 2.70 -12.44
C GLN A 251 16.43 1.58 -13.43
N GLU A 252 17.47 0.80 -13.15
CA GLU A 252 17.89 -0.31 -13.98
C GLU A 252 17.49 -1.65 -13.35
N TYR A 253 16.89 -2.54 -14.16
CA TYR A 253 16.45 -3.85 -13.72
C TYR A 253 17.53 -4.66 -12.98
N ASN A 254 18.75 -4.67 -13.52
CA ASN A 254 19.86 -5.42 -12.93
C ASN A 254 20.27 -4.88 -11.55
N GLU A 255 20.16 -3.58 -11.33
CA GLU A 255 20.43 -2.96 -10.03
C GLU A 255 19.36 -3.39 -9.01
N ALA A 256 18.08 -3.34 -9.38
CA ALA A 256 17.00 -3.82 -8.52
C ALA A 256 17.16 -5.30 -8.17
N LEU A 257 17.53 -6.14 -9.15
CA LEU A 257 17.78 -7.57 -8.95
C LEU A 257 18.94 -7.80 -7.97
N VAL A 258 20.02 -7.03 -8.09
CA VAL A 258 21.18 -7.12 -7.17
C VAL A 258 20.78 -6.71 -5.76
N CYS A 259 20.01 -5.61 -5.61
CA CYS A 259 19.50 -5.19 -4.30
C CYS A 259 18.62 -6.28 -3.66
N ALA A 260 17.66 -6.82 -4.40
CA ALA A 260 16.78 -7.88 -3.91
C ALA A 260 17.56 -9.16 -3.53
N SER A 261 18.56 -9.54 -4.35
CA SER A 261 19.38 -10.74 -4.10
C SER A 261 20.24 -10.60 -2.86
N LYS A 262 20.78 -9.41 -2.59
CA LYS A 262 21.56 -9.13 -1.37
C LYS A 262 20.70 -9.17 -0.12
N GLU A 263 19.46 -8.66 -0.21
CA GLU A 263 18.54 -8.66 0.92
C GLU A 263 18.06 -10.07 1.28
N MET A 264 18.06 -10.99 0.32
CA MET A 264 17.69 -12.41 0.54
C MET A 264 18.79 -13.27 1.16
N GLN A 265 20.03 -12.79 1.28
CA GLN A 265 21.17 -13.50 1.88
C GLN A 265 21.18 -13.38 3.41
#